data_2c9bb380fa09e4c00d8f3b5c621bd9f9
#
_entry.id   2c9bb380fa09e4c00d8f3b5c621bd9f9
#
_cell.length_a   1.000
_cell.length_b   1.000
_cell.length_c   1.000
_cell.angle_alpha   90.00
_cell.angle_beta   90.00
_cell.angle_gamma   90.00
#
_symmetry.space_group_name_H-M   'P 1'
#
loop_
_entity.id
_entity.type
_entity.pdbx_description
1 polymer ?
#
loop_
_entity_poly.entity_id
_entity_poly.type
_entity_poly.pdbx_seq_one_letter_code
_entity_poly.pdbx_strand_id
1 'polypeptide(L)'
;APEKEPITPFSNKVKALYDDHNVSTILIVGGSGDYFDVADQVLMMDEYVLKDVTQHAKDIAQSDGYQRRLSSHYQFGHIPSRIPLRASFNQKGKRDRFKAKGLNVVTYGKETIHISGLEQLVDDSQTQGLAMMLSYVKNELLDDKSTIVELTNSLYQRIEKHGLDVISNHQGHPGHLALPRKQEFIATLNRYRRLKIKQRE
;
A
#
# COMPACT_ATOMS: atom_id res chain seq x y z
N ALA A 1 10.64 12.95 26.50
CA ALA A 1 10.81 14.35 26.08
C ALA A 1 10.62 14.38 24.56
N PRO A 2 9.61 15.10 24.04
CA PRO A 2 9.29 15.15 22.60
C PRO A 2 10.47 15.52 21.71
N GLU A 3 11.41 16.29 22.24
CA GLU A 3 12.60 16.71 21.49
C GLU A 3 13.63 15.59 21.27
N LYS A 4 13.47 14.45 21.94
CA LYS A 4 14.35 13.28 21.81
C LYS A 4 13.72 12.16 20.97
N GLU A 5 12.50 12.31 20.53
CA GLU A 5 11.83 11.32 19.68
C GLU A 5 12.17 11.57 18.22
N PRO A 6 12.84 10.61 17.55
CA PRO A 6 13.20 10.77 16.15
C PRO A 6 12.01 10.54 15.20
N ILE A 7 10.87 10.05 15.72
CA ILE A 7 9.69 9.71 14.93
C ILE A 7 8.60 10.75 15.19
N THR A 8 8.12 11.40 14.14
CA THR A 8 6.97 12.31 14.22
C THR A 8 5.71 11.50 14.54
N PRO A 9 4.97 11.80 15.61
CA PRO A 9 3.71 11.13 15.92
C PRO A 9 2.70 11.27 14.78
N PHE A 10 1.98 10.19 14.49
CA PHE A 10 0.96 10.21 13.43
C PHE A 10 -0.15 11.23 13.69
N SER A 11 -0.50 11.43 14.96
CA SER A 11 -1.44 12.47 15.37
C SER A 11 -1.09 13.88 14.89
N ASN A 12 0.19 14.17 14.63
CA ASN A 12 0.64 15.43 14.05
C ASN A 12 0.53 15.47 12.52
N LYS A 13 0.32 14.32 11.87
CA LYS A 13 0.31 14.18 10.40
C LYS A 13 -1.04 13.83 9.82
N VAL A 14 -1.97 13.34 10.64
CA VAL A 14 -3.26 12.80 10.16
C VAL A 14 -4.08 13.85 9.42
N LYS A 15 -4.09 15.11 9.93
CA LYS A 15 -4.82 16.20 9.27
C LYS A 15 -4.16 16.59 7.94
N ALA A 16 -2.83 16.71 7.91
CA ALA A 16 -2.10 16.98 6.68
C ALA A 16 -2.27 15.87 5.62
N LEU A 17 -2.43 14.62 6.04
CA LEU A 17 -2.74 13.52 5.13
C LEU A 17 -4.09 13.71 4.42
N TYR A 18 -5.06 14.26 5.11
CA TYR A 18 -6.34 14.64 4.50
C TYR A 18 -6.20 15.89 3.62
N ASP A 19 -5.61 16.97 4.15
CA ASP A 19 -5.52 18.27 3.48
C ASP A 19 -4.64 18.21 2.21
N ASP A 20 -3.50 17.49 2.27
CA ASP A 20 -2.52 17.45 1.17
C ASP A 20 -2.81 16.30 0.16
N HIS A 21 -3.42 15.20 0.63
CA HIS A 21 -3.57 13.98 -0.16
C HIS A 21 -5.00 13.46 -0.30
N ASN A 22 -6.00 14.13 0.29
CA ASN A 22 -7.41 13.72 0.30
C ASN A 22 -7.64 12.31 0.84
N VAL A 23 -6.88 11.91 1.85
CA VAL A 23 -6.99 10.60 2.50
C VAL A 23 -7.74 10.73 3.82
N SER A 24 -8.96 10.22 3.87
CA SER A 24 -9.72 10.08 5.13
C SER A 24 -9.12 8.95 5.98
N THR A 25 -9.07 9.16 7.28
CA THR A 25 -8.49 8.20 8.23
C THR A 25 -9.50 7.80 9.29
N ILE A 26 -9.66 6.52 9.52
CA ILE A 26 -10.41 5.95 10.65
C ILE A 26 -9.40 5.29 11.58
N LEU A 27 -9.38 5.73 12.83
CA LEU A 27 -8.48 5.20 13.86
C LEU A 27 -9.29 4.43 14.90
N ILE A 28 -8.85 3.24 15.22
CA ILE A 28 -9.40 2.44 16.31
C ILE A 28 -8.35 2.45 17.42
N VAL A 29 -8.70 3.05 18.56
CA VAL A 29 -7.78 3.27 19.68
C VAL A 29 -8.39 2.74 20.99
N GLY A 30 -7.58 2.12 21.82
CA GLY A 30 -8.02 1.51 23.07
C GLY A 30 -7.80 2.38 24.30
N GLY A 31 -7.80 3.73 24.18
CA GLY A 31 -7.67 4.60 25.35
C GLY A 31 -6.62 5.72 25.24
N SER A 32 -6.27 6.12 24.03
CA SER A 32 -5.42 7.30 23.80
C SER A 32 -6.27 8.52 23.46
N GLY A 33 -6.15 9.60 24.26
CA GLY A 33 -6.74 10.90 23.97
C GLY A 33 -5.96 11.74 22.96
N ASP A 34 -4.82 11.24 22.44
CA ASP A 34 -3.89 12.00 21.58
C ASP A 34 -4.49 12.48 20.25
N TYR A 35 -5.67 12.01 19.91
CA TYR A 35 -6.35 12.33 18.64
C TYR A 35 -7.61 13.19 18.84
N PHE A 36 -8.02 13.47 20.08
CA PHE A 36 -9.29 14.17 20.35
C PHE A 36 -9.33 15.59 19.78
N ASP A 37 -8.21 16.26 19.74
CA ASP A 37 -8.09 17.62 19.20
C ASP A 37 -8.10 17.68 17.67
N VAL A 38 -7.66 16.61 16.98
CA VAL A 38 -7.56 16.54 15.52
C VAL A 38 -8.69 15.76 14.85
N ALA A 39 -9.46 14.98 15.62
CA ALA A 39 -10.57 14.20 15.09
C ALA A 39 -11.76 15.09 14.73
N ASP A 40 -12.35 14.86 13.56
CA ASP A 40 -13.61 15.50 13.16
C ASP A 40 -14.79 14.86 13.89
N GLN A 41 -14.74 13.56 14.08
CA GLN A 41 -15.74 12.77 14.79
C GLN A 41 -15.10 11.75 15.72
N VAL A 42 -15.64 11.63 16.94
CA VAL A 42 -15.22 10.63 17.93
C VAL A 42 -16.41 9.77 18.31
N LEU A 43 -16.28 8.48 18.05
CA LEU A 43 -17.28 7.48 18.39
C LEU A 43 -16.72 6.57 19.48
N MET A 44 -17.48 6.34 20.52
CA MET A 44 -17.15 5.44 21.62
C MET A 44 -18.02 4.18 21.54
N MET A 45 -17.41 3.03 21.65
CA MET A 45 -18.10 1.76 21.85
C MET A 45 -18.24 1.52 23.36
N ASP A 46 -19.46 1.55 23.86
CA ASP A 46 -19.78 1.32 25.26
C ASP A 46 -20.82 0.19 25.36
N GLU A 47 -20.46 -0.93 25.98
CA GLU A 47 -21.27 -2.14 26.06
C GLU A 47 -21.89 -2.56 24.71
N TYR A 48 -21.09 -2.54 23.64
CA TYR A 48 -21.51 -2.81 22.25
C TYR A 48 -22.49 -1.80 21.64
N VAL A 49 -22.71 -0.66 22.31
CA VAL A 49 -23.52 0.44 21.77
C VAL A 49 -22.60 1.57 21.30
N LEU A 50 -22.79 1.99 20.04
CA LEU A 50 -22.03 3.10 19.46
C LEU A 50 -22.64 4.44 19.92
N LYS A 51 -21.80 5.28 20.53
CA LYS A 51 -22.19 6.63 21.01
C LYS A 51 -21.32 7.68 20.33
N ASP A 52 -21.91 8.75 19.86
CA ASP A 52 -21.15 9.92 19.42
C ASP A 52 -20.76 10.73 20.69
N VAL A 53 -19.46 10.87 20.89
CA VAL A 53 -18.88 11.58 22.04
C VAL A 53 -17.96 12.71 21.58
N THR A 54 -18.13 13.18 20.36
CA THR A 54 -17.24 14.16 19.71
C THR A 54 -17.09 15.42 20.56
N GLN A 55 -18.17 16.00 21.05
CA GLN A 55 -18.11 17.22 21.87
C GLN A 55 -17.39 16.97 23.20
N HIS A 56 -17.70 15.87 23.87
CA HIS A 56 -17.06 15.52 25.13
C HIS A 56 -15.55 15.29 24.99
N ALA A 57 -15.13 14.63 23.90
CA ALA A 57 -13.72 14.43 23.59
C ALA A 57 -12.98 15.75 23.35
N LYS A 58 -13.62 16.69 22.65
CA LYS A 58 -13.06 18.04 22.44
C LYS A 58 -12.97 18.84 23.73
N ASP A 59 -13.95 18.74 24.60
CA ASP A 59 -13.94 19.41 25.91
C ASP A 59 -12.79 18.89 26.78
N ILE A 60 -12.54 17.57 26.78
CA ILE A 60 -11.39 16.96 27.46
C ILE A 60 -10.08 17.50 26.89
N ALA A 61 -9.92 17.50 25.57
CA ALA A 61 -8.70 17.99 24.92
C ALA A 61 -8.41 19.47 25.26
N GLN A 62 -9.46 20.27 25.45
CA GLN A 62 -9.30 21.69 25.86
C GLN A 62 -8.96 21.82 27.36
N SER A 63 -9.57 21.01 28.23
CA SER A 63 -9.38 21.10 29.68
C SER A 63 -8.01 20.63 30.14
N ASP A 64 -7.43 19.63 29.50
CA ASP A 64 -6.11 19.07 29.86
C ASP A 64 -4.93 20.01 29.52
N GLY A 65 -5.21 21.18 28.93
CA GLY A 65 -4.18 22.19 28.61
C GLY A 65 -3.11 21.64 27.64
N TYR A 66 -3.37 20.51 27.01
CA TYR A 66 -2.50 19.92 26.00
C TYR A 66 -2.56 20.80 24.75
N GLN A 67 -1.85 21.93 24.83
CA GLN A 67 -1.56 22.67 23.61
C GLN A 67 -0.57 21.82 22.80
N ARG A 68 -1.11 21.04 21.88
CA ARG A 68 -0.27 20.51 20.81
C ARG A 68 0.47 21.71 20.24
N ARG A 69 1.80 21.72 20.33
CA ARG A 69 2.61 22.66 19.57
C ARG A 69 2.41 22.30 18.09
N LEU A 70 1.28 22.70 17.56
CA LEU A 70 1.04 22.75 16.12
C LEU A 70 2.03 23.79 15.61
N SER A 71 3.24 23.35 15.30
CA SER A 71 4.05 24.11 14.37
C SER A 71 3.16 24.24 13.14
N SER A 72 2.83 25.46 12.81
CA SER A 72 1.72 25.89 11.97
C SER A 72 1.68 25.35 10.53
N HIS A 73 2.52 24.41 10.15
CA HIS A 73 2.56 23.80 8.82
C HIS A 73 3.23 22.42 8.87
N TYR A 74 2.59 21.44 9.49
CA TYR A 74 2.96 20.04 9.24
C TYR A 74 2.37 19.60 7.91
N GLN A 75 3.01 19.95 6.81
CA GLN A 75 2.77 19.28 5.54
C GLN A 75 3.05 17.79 5.71
N PHE A 76 2.26 16.93 5.07
CA PHE A 76 2.52 15.48 5.11
C PHE A 76 3.93 15.18 4.56
N GLY A 77 4.37 16.01 3.66
CA GLY A 77 5.65 15.94 2.98
C GLY A 77 5.52 15.32 1.58
N HIS A 78 6.57 15.46 0.80
CA HIS A 78 6.63 14.87 -0.53
C HIS A 78 6.91 13.36 -0.44
N ILE A 79 6.11 12.57 -1.14
CA ILE A 79 6.35 11.14 -1.29
C ILE A 79 7.07 10.92 -2.62
N PRO A 80 8.38 10.62 -2.62
CA PRO A 80 9.11 10.46 -3.86
C PRO A 80 8.61 9.26 -4.65
N SER A 81 8.48 9.43 -5.95
CA SER A 81 8.12 8.36 -6.85
C SER A 81 9.28 7.36 -7.03
N ARG A 82 8.97 6.07 -7.11
CA ARG A 82 9.95 4.99 -7.20
C ARG A 82 9.94 4.36 -8.59
N ILE A 83 11.10 4.27 -9.22
CA ILE A 83 11.32 3.66 -10.51
C ILE A 83 11.99 2.30 -10.27
N PRO A 84 11.33 1.16 -10.57
CA PRO A 84 11.95 -0.15 -10.43
C PRO A 84 12.94 -0.39 -11.58
N LEU A 85 14.09 -0.99 -11.28
CA LEU A 85 15.15 -1.19 -12.25
C LEU A 85 15.20 -2.65 -12.75
N ARG A 86 15.46 -2.84 -14.05
CA ARG A 86 15.68 -4.15 -14.68
C ARG A 86 16.77 -4.96 -13.98
N ALA A 87 17.78 -4.28 -13.42
CA ALA A 87 18.83 -4.91 -12.64
C ALA A 87 18.36 -5.65 -11.38
N SER A 88 17.08 -5.50 -10.98
CA SER A 88 16.44 -6.30 -9.93
C SER A 88 16.17 -7.73 -10.37
N PHE A 89 16.05 -7.98 -11.68
CA PHE A 89 15.56 -9.22 -12.26
C PHE A 89 16.64 -9.87 -13.11
N ASN A 90 17.59 -10.53 -12.47
CA ASN A 90 18.79 -11.08 -13.11
C ASN A 90 18.86 -12.62 -13.07
N GLN A 91 17.73 -13.30 -12.89
CA GLN A 91 17.68 -14.75 -12.96
C GLN A 91 17.79 -15.24 -14.42
N LYS A 92 18.20 -16.50 -14.61
CA LYS A 92 18.37 -17.09 -15.94
C LYS A 92 17.58 -18.38 -16.10
N GLY A 93 17.13 -18.67 -17.34
CA GLY A 93 16.44 -19.89 -17.72
C GLY A 93 15.14 -20.11 -16.93
N LYS A 94 14.87 -21.32 -16.51
CA LYS A 94 13.62 -21.70 -15.79
C LYS A 94 13.40 -20.94 -14.48
N ARG A 95 14.41 -20.26 -13.93
CA ARG A 95 14.33 -19.46 -12.72
C ARG A 95 13.91 -18.02 -12.98
N ASP A 96 13.93 -17.57 -14.23
CA ASP A 96 13.59 -16.19 -14.62
C ASP A 96 12.09 -15.99 -14.79
N ARG A 97 11.30 -16.49 -13.87
CA ARG A 97 9.85 -16.26 -13.84
C ARG A 97 9.32 -16.21 -12.42
N PHE A 98 8.26 -15.47 -12.24
CA PHE A 98 7.47 -15.48 -11.01
C PHE A 98 6.55 -16.69 -10.97
N LYS A 99 6.33 -17.24 -9.78
CA LYS A 99 5.41 -18.35 -9.54
C LYS A 99 4.66 -18.13 -8.24
N ALA A 100 3.35 -18.33 -8.28
CA ALA A 100 2.53 -18.41 -7.08
C ALA A 100 2.75 -19.76 -6.36
N LYS A 101 2.70 -19.74 -5.04
CA LYS A 101 2.69 -20.92 -4.18
C LYS A 101 1.58 -20.74 -3.13
N GLY A 102 0.39 -21.23 -3.45
CA GLY A 102 -0.82 -20.95 -2.67
C GLY A 102 -1.12 -19.46 -2.57
N LEU A 103 -1.95 -19.10 -1.59
CA LEU A 103 -2.46 -17.75 -1.41
C LEU A 103 -1.38 -16.73 -1.02
N ASN A 104 -0.39 -17.13 -0.24
CA ASN A 104 0.42 -16.21 0.57
C ASN A 104 1.85 -16.00 0.06
N VAL A 105 2.23 -16.61 -1.05
CA VAL A 105 3.63 -16.61 -1.51
C VAL A 105 3.73 -16.49 -3.02
N VAL A 106 4.59 -15.56 -3.44
CA VAL A 106 5.10 -15.50 -4.81
C VAL A 106 6.62 -15.73 -4.76
N THR A 107 7.17 -16.52 -5.68
CA THR A 107 8.61 -16.79 -5.78
C THR A 107 9.17 -16.25 -7.08
N TYR A 108 10.43 -15.78 -7.04
CA TYR A 108 11.22 -15.44 -8.21
C TYR A 108 12.66 -15.95 -8.03
N GLY A 109 13.03 -16.94 -8.81
CA GLY A 109 14.30 -17.64 -8.64
C GLY A 109 14.39 -18.37 -7.30
N LYS A 110 15.30 -17.93 -6.45
CA LYS A 110 15.45 -18.40 -5.06
C LYS A 110 14.77 -17.50 -4.04
N GLU A 111 14.26 -16.34 -4.46
CA GLU A 111 13.65 -15.37 -3.58
C GLU A 111 12.20 -15.72 -3.33
N THR A 112 11.76 -15.52 -2.10
CA THR A 112 10.39 -15.69 -1.65
C THR A 112 9.81 -14.34 -1.28
N ILE A 113 8.66 -14.02 -1.84
CA ILE A 113 7.89 -12.81 -1.56
C ILE A 113 6.69 -13.22 -0.72
N HIS A 114 6.73 -12.93 0.57
CA HIS A 114 5.63 -13.21 1.48
C HIS A 114 4.56 -12.11 1.37
N ILE A 115 3.34 -12.52 1.08
CA ILE A 115 2.19 -11.63 0.86
C ILE A 115 1.00 -11.93 1.79
N SER A 116 1.24 -12.71 2.85
CA SER A 116 0.22 -13.07 3.85
C SER A 116 -0.44 -11.86 4.56
N GLY A 117 0.25 -10.72 4.60
CA GLY A 117 -0.31 -9.48 5.13
C GLY A 117 -1.13 -8.66 4.12
N LEU A 118 -1.44 -9.21 2.94
CA LEU A 118 -2.35 -8.59 1.97
C LEU A 118 -3.74 -9.21 2.10
N GLU A 119 -4.50 -8.74 3.08
CA GLU A 119 -5.79 -9.32 3.50
C GLU A 119 -6.87 -9.33 2.41
N GLN A 120 -6.68 -8.59 1.34
CA GLN A 120 -7.61 -8.57 0.21
C GLN A 120 -7.36 -9.68 -0.82
N LEU A 121 -6.31 -10.48 -0.62
CA LEU A 121 -6.09 -11.70 -1.37
C LEU A 121 -6.82 -12.84 -0.66
N VAL A 122 -7.90 -13.31 -1.24
CA VAL A 122 -8.78 -14.32 -0.65
C VAL A 122 -8.81 -15.64 -1.41
N ASP A 123 -8.19 -15.66 -2.61
CA ASP A 123 -8.16 -16.84 -3.49
C ASP A 123 -6.81 -16.98 -4.19
N ASP A 124 -6.36 -18.22 -4.38
CA ASP A 124 -5.09 -18.56 -5.04
C ASP A 124 -4.99 -18.01 -6.47
N SER A 125 -6.12 -17.89 -7.16
CA SER A 125 -6.17 -17.33 -8.51
C SER A 125 -5.71 -15.88 -8.56
N GLN A 126 -5.93 -15.09 -7.49
CA GLN A 126 -5.41 -13.74 -7.38
C GLN A 126 -3.89 -13.74 -7.23
N THR A 127 -3.33 -14.67 -6.44
CA THR A 127 -1.87 -14.82 -6.30
C THR A 127 -1.23 -15.29 -7.59
N GLN A 128 -1.89 -16.17 -8.33
CA GLN A 128 -1.46 -16.54 -9.67
C GLN A 128 -1.50 -15.36 -10.64
N GLY A 129 -2.56 -14.55 -10.58
CA GLY A 129 -2.66 -13.29 -11.31
C GLY A 129 -1.48 -12.36 -10.99
N LEU A 130 -1.14 -12.15 -9.71
CA LEU A 130 0.02 -11.35 -9.29
C LEU A 130 1.34 -11.87 -9.89
N ALA A 131 1.57 -13.19 -9.88
CA ALA A 131 2.78 -13.77 -10.45
C ALA A 131 2.87 -13.53 -11.97
N MET A 132 1.75 -13.66 -12.70
CA MET A 132 1.68 -13.37 -14.13
C MET A 132 1.86 -11.89 -14.43
N MET A 133 1.22 -11.01 -13.66
CA MET A 133 1.36 -9.54 -13.76
C MET A 133 2.81 -9.10 -13.54
N LEU A 134 3.49 -9.62 -12.51
CA LEU A 134 4.90 -9.34 -12.25
C LEU A 134 5.80 -9.81 -13.38
N SER A 135 5.53 -11.00 -13.94
CA SER A 135 6.25 -11.53 -15.10
C SER A 135 6.05 -10.66 -16.32
N TYR A 136 4.82 -10.23 -16.57
CA TYR A 136 4.47 -9.35 -17.69
C TYR A 136 5.15 -7.98 -17.57
N VAL A 137 5.07 -7.33 -16.40
CA VAL A 137 5.72 -6.04 -16.16
C VAL A 137 7.23 -6.17 -16.37
N LYS A 138 7.86 -7.21 -15.81
CA LYS A 138 9.29 -7.46 -15.97
C LYS A 138 9.70 -7.57 -17.45
N ASN A 139 8.93 -8.30 -18.26
CA ASN A 139 9.30 -8.62 -19.62
C ASN A 139 8.92 -7.52 -20.62
N GLU A 140 7.73 -6.91 -20.43
CA GLU A 140 7.09 -6.07 -21.46
C GLU A 140 7.04 -4.58 -21.13
N LEU A 141 7.05 -4.20 -19.85
CA LEU A 141 6.81 -2.82 -19.46
C LEU A 141 8.01 -2.15 -18.79
N LEU A 142 8.86 -2.91 -18.14
CA LEU A 142 9.96 -2.36 -17.35
C LEU A 142 11.01 -1.69 -18.26
N ASP A 143 11.26 -0.40 -18.03
CA ASP A 143 12.07 0.46 -18.92
C ASP A 143 13.16 1.27 -18.19
N ASP A 144 13.29 1.10 -16.86
CA ASP A 144 14.19 1.87 -15.98
C ASP A 144 13.88 3.37 -15.90
N LYS A 145 12.70 3.80 -16.34
CA LYS A 145 12.25 5.20 -16.39
C LYS A 145 10.89 5.42 -15.76
N SER A 146 9.97 4.51 -16.01
CA SER A 146 8.59 4.59 -15.51
C SER A 146 8.53 4.24 -14.03
N THR A 147 7.74 5.01 -13.28
CA THR A 147 7.48 4.74 -11.87
C THR A 147 6.63 3.48 -11.67
N ILE A 148 6.64 2.94 -10.45
CA ILE A 148 5.77 1.81 -10.09
C ILE A 148 4.30 2.12 -10.40
N VAL A 149 3.85 3.36 -10.16
CA VAL A 149 2.47 3.78 -10.43
C VAL A 149 2.18 3.82 -11.93
N GLU A 150 3.08 4.39 -12.73
CA GLU A 150 2.95 4.45 -14.19
C GLU A 150 2.93 3.05 -14.81
N LEU A 151 3.84 2.16 -14.38
CA LEU A 151 3.86 0.75 -14.81
C LEU A 151 2.57 0.01 -14.43
N THR A 152 2.09 0.23 -13.20
CA THR A 152 0.83 -0.37 -12.72
C THR A 152 -0.35 0.10 -13.57
N ASN A 153 -0.46 1.41 -13.82
CA ASN A 153 -1.54 1.95 -14.63
C ASN A 153 -1.50 1.40 -16.07
N SER A 154 -0.32 1.35 -16.69
CA SER A 154 -0.14 0.78 -18.03
C SER A 154 -0.53 -0.70 -18.08
N LEU A 155 -0.16 -1.48 -17.07
CA LEU A 155 -0.56 -2.88 -16.95
C LEU A 155 -2.08 -3.03 -16.88
N TYR A 156 -2.73 -2.29 -15.99
CA TYR A 156 -4.19 -2.40 -15.81
C TYR A 156 -4.98 -1.90 -17.02
N GLN A 157 -4.53 -0.87 -17.71
CA GLN A 157 -5.11 -0.43 -18.98
C GLN A 157 -5.05 -1.52 -20.05
N ARG A 158 -3.94 -2.27 -20.13
CA ARG A 158 -3.82 -3.38 -21.07
C ARG A 158 -4.74 -4.54 -20.71
N ILE A 159 -4.85 -4.86 -19.41
CA ILE A 159 -5.78 -5.91 -18.94
C ILE A 159 -7.23 -5.49 -19.18
N GLU A 160 -7.60 -4.24 -18.94
CA GLU A 160 -8.94 -3.72 -19.21
C GLU A 160 -9.31 -3.82 -20.69
N LYS A 161 -8.35 -3.53 -21.57
CA LYS A 161 -8.56 -3.55 -23.01
C LYS A 161 -8.59 -4.98 -23.62
N HIS A 162 -7.77 -5.89 -23.10
CA HIS A 162 -7.52 -7.18 -23.72
C HIS A 162 -7.86 -8.39 -22.82
N GLY A 163 -8.39 -8.16 -21.62
CA GLY A 163 -8.64 -9.19 -20.63
C GLY A 163 -7.36 -9.75 -20.00
N LEU A 164 -7.53 -10.73 -19.10
CA LEU A 164 -6.41 -11.40 -18.43
C LEU A 164 -5.53 -12.24 -19.39
N ASP A 165 -6.00 -12.50 -20.59
CA ASP A 165 -5.22 -13.21 -21.63
C ASP A 165 -3.90 -12.50 -21.94
N VAL A 166 -3.87 -11.16 -21.84
CA VAL A 166 -2.67 -10.37 -22.15
C VAL A 166 -1.47 -10.69 -21.23
N ILE A 167 -1.74 -11.14 -20.01
CA ILE A 167 -0.70 -11.52 -19.03
C ILE A 167 -0.52 -13.04 -18.95
N SER A 168 -1.39 -13.82 -19.59
CA SER A 168 -1.37 -15.28 -19.54
C SER A 168 -0.30 -15.85 -20.47
N ASN A 169 0.39 -16.89 -20.02
CA ASN A 169 1.28 -17.68 -20.88
C ASN A 169 0.52 -18.64 -21.81
N HIS A 170 -0.77 -18.79 -21.61
CA HIS A 170 -1.66 -19.67 -22.39
C HIS A 170 -2.74 -18.82 -23.05
N GLN A 171 -2.87 -18.92 -24.36
CA GLN A 171 -3.95 -18.27 -25.08
C GLN A 171 -5.27 -19.00 -24.87
N GLY A 172 -6.32 -18.26 -24.62
CA GLY A 172 -7.68 -18.77 -24.45
C GLY A 172 -8.03 -19.08 -22.98
N HIS A 173 -8.98 -18.34 -22.45
CA HIS A 173 -9.64 -18.50 -21.14
C HIS A 173 -8.74 -18.79 -19.94
N PRO A 174 -8.06 -17.79 -19.38
CA PRO A 174 -7.24 -17.95 -18.18
C PRO A 174 -8.11 -18.12 -16.92
N GLY A 175 -9.01 -19.14 -16.92
CA GLY A 175 -9.96 -19.37 -15.84
C GLY A 175 -9.35 -19.65 -14.46
N HIS A 176 -8.04 -19.82 -14.42
CA HIS A 176 -7.27 -19.96 -13.17
C HIS A 176 -6.70 -18.62 -12.66
N LEU A 177 -6.96 -17.50 -13.33
CA LEU A 177 -6.48 -16.17 -12.94
C LEU A 177 -7.65 -15.31 -12.49
N ALA A 178 -7.47 -14.60 -11.39
CA ALA A 178 -8.33 -13.50 -10.98
C ALA A 178 -7.51 -12.21 -10.88
N LEU A 179 -8.15 -11.07 -11.18
CA LEU A 179 -7.50 -9.77 -11.16
C LEU A 179 -7.45 -9.25 -9.71
N PRO A 180 -6.26 -9.12 -9.09
CA PRO A 180 -6.12 -8.39 -7.82
C PRO A 180 -6.23 -6.88 -8.06
N ARG A 181 -6.39 -6.10 -7.00
CA ARG A 181 -6.39 -4.64 -7.11
C ARG A 181 -4.96 -4.11 -7.36
N LYS A 182 -4.85 -2.88 -7.85
CA LYS A 182 -3.56 -2.20 -8.06
C LYS A 182 -2.70 -2.16 -6.79
N GLN A 183 -3.35 -2.01 -5.63
CA GLN A 183 -2.70 -1.95 -4.32
C GLN A 183 -1.96 -3.25 -3.99
N GLU A 184 -2.59 -4.41 -4.21
CA GLU A 184 -1.96 -5.72 -3.98
C GLU A 184 -0.79 -5.96 -4.93
N PHE A 185 -0.90 -5.53 -6.19
CA PHE A 185 0.20 -5.60 -7.15
C PHE A 185 1.39 -4.76 -6.70
N ILE A 186 1.17 -3.47 -6.38
CA ILE A 186 2.21 -2.55 -5.90
C ILE A 186 2.83 -3.07 -4.60
N ALA A 187 1.99 -3.53 -3.67
CA ALA A 187 2.44 -4.05 -2.38
C ALA A 187 3.28 -5.33 -2.54
N THR A 188 2.92 -6.21 -3.48
CA THR A 188 3.70 -7.42 -3.79
C THR A 188 5.05 -7.07 -4.38
N LEU A 189 5.11 -6.15 -5.34
CA LEU A 189 6.36 -5.68 -5.94
C LEU A 189 7.28 -5.05 -4.87
N ASN A 190 6.72 -4.24 -3.97
CA ASN A 190 7.48 -3.60 -2.88
C ASN A 190 8.01 -4.60 -1.84
N ARG A 191 7.44 -5.80 -1.72
CA ARG A 191 7.93 -6.86 -0.84
C ARG A 191 9.04 -7.69 -1.45
N TYR A 192 9.35 -7.49 -2.73
CA TYR A 192 10.50 -8.13 -3.36
C TYR A 192 11.81 -7.52 -2.85
N ARG A 193 12.50 -8.20 -1.95
CA ARG A 193 13.67 -7.68 -1.21
C ARG A 193 14.86 -7.31 -2.09
N ARG A 194 14.97 -7.87 -3.29
CA ARG A 194 16.02 -7.52 -4.26
C ARG A 194 15.60 -6.44 -5.25
N LEU A 195 14.44 -5.83 -5.04
CA LEU A 195 14.00 -4.72 -5.87
C LEU A 195 14.96 -3.54 -5.71
N LYS A 196 15.63 -3.21 -6.79
CA LYS A 196 16.44 -1.99 -6.91
C LYS A 196 15.56 -0.90 -7.47
N ILE A 197 15.62 0.26 -6.85
CA ILE A 197 14.84 1.43 -7.28
C ILE A 197 15.74 2.63 -7.49
N LYS A 198 15.28 3.54 -8.34
CA LYS A 198 15.70 4.94 -8.42
C LYS A 198 14.55 5.81 -7.93
N GLN A 199 14.81 6.82 -7.13
CA GLN A 199 13.81 7.81 -6.74
C GLN A 199 13.73 8.91 -7.80
N ARG A 200 12.50 9.38 -8.06
CA ARG A 200 12.20 10.55 -8.88
C ARG A 200 11.49 11.55 -7.97
N GLU A 201 12.07 12.72 -7.80
CA GLU A 201 11.49 13.88 -7.12
C GLU A 201 10.30 14.45 -7.89
#